data_3c3cc946101788471d2e42b5c5e778e4
#
_entry.id   3c3cc946101788471d2e42b5c5e778e4
#
_cell.length_a   1.000
_cell.length_b   1.000
_cell.length_c   1.000
_cell.angle_alpha   90.00
_cell.angle_beta   90.00
_cell.angle_gamma   90.00
#
_symmetry.space_group_name_H-M   'P 1'
#
loop_
_entity.id
_entity.type
_entity.pdbx_description
1 polymer ?
#
loop_
_entity_poly.entity_id
_entity_poly.type
_entity_poly.pdbx_seq_one_letter_code
_entity_poly.pdbx_strand_id
1 'polypeptide(L)'
;MDFKWIHRFAKVLLLLFVLLKSYNANAQTSWSNNLMVIGNNLGTSKLTQEYMKQTFKGKYSLWSNGQAVTIVLPSSKSAQAPEFANVVMGMSVTGMQKYWLSLVFQGRANPPAFFETSSDIVKFVASTSGAIAVIPANTPDVPNYLIIKIQN
;
A
#
# COMPACT_ATOMS: atom_id res chain seq x y z
N MET A 1 9.00 55.87 24.78
CA MET A 1 8.52 54.76 23.93
C MET A 1 9.31 53.53 24.34
N ASP A 2 8.66 52.62 25.11
CA ASP A 2 9.38 51.54 25.81
C ASP A 2 9.83 50.43 24.90
N PHE A 3 11.12 50.38 24.60
CA PHE A 3 11.79 49.34 23.82
C PHE A 3 11.64 47.92 24.44
N LYS A 4 11.27 47.84 25.70
CA LYS A 4 11.04 46.56 26.41
C LYS A 4 9.79 45.81 25.93
N TRP A 5 8.81 46.48 25.35
CA TRP A 5 7.59 45.89 24.83
C TRP A 5 7.83 45.15 23.49
N ILE A 6 8.69 45.73 22.65
CA ILE A 6 9.06 45.13 21.33
C ILE A 6 9.81 43.80 21.54
N HIS A 7 10.72 43.74 22.55
CA HIS A 7 11.44 42.50 22.86
C HIS A 7 10.54 41.39 23.44
N ARG A 8 9.48 41.76 24.17
CA ARG A 8 8.48 40.79 24.65
C ARG A 8 7.63 40.25 23.51
N PHE A 9 7.18 41.09 22.60
CA PHE A 9 6.44 40.67 21.39
C PHE A 9 7.29 39.80 20.47
N ALA A 10 8.55 40.16 20.25
CA ALA A 10 9.47 39.37 19.45
C ALA A 10 9.70 37.96 20.03
N LYS A 11 9.82 37.83 21.35
CA LYS A 11 9.97 36.53 22.01
C LYS A 11 8.71 35.67 21.93
N VAL A 12 7.52 36.26 22.05
CA VAL A 12 6.24 35.55 21.93
C VAL A 12 6.03 35.10 20.49
N LEU A 13 6.37 35.96 19.50
CA LEU A 13 6.28 35.61 18.09
C LEU A 13 7.25 34.48 17.70
N LEU A 14 8.47 34.50 18.27
CA LEU A 14 9.47 33.44 18.06
C LEU A 14 9.04 32.12 18.68
N LEU A 15 8.43 32.15 19.87
CA LEU A 15 7.87 30.96 20.54
C LEU A 15 6.69 30.39 19.74
N LEU A 16 5.80 31.23 19.20
CA LEU A 16 4.72 30.80 18.32
C LEU A 16 5.24 30.18 17.02
N PHE A 17 6.32 30.74 16.45
CA PHE A 17 6.94 30.20 15.24
C PHE A 17 7.65 28.86 15.48
N VAL A 18 8.21 28.64 16.68
CA VAL A 18 8.80 27.36 17.09
C VAL A 18 7.71 26.31 17.33
N LEU A 19 6.60 26.69 17.95
CA LEU A 19 5.45 25.81 18.16
C LEU A 19 4.77 25.41 16.83
N LEU A 20 4.69 26.33 15.85
CA LEU A 20 4.16 26.02 14.51
C LEU A 20 5.06 25.09 13.70
N LYS A 21 6.39 25.11 13.94
CA LYS A 21 7.32 24.14 13.33
C LYS A 21 7.22 22.75 13.95
N SER A 22 6.77 22.64 15.19
CA SER A 22 6.56 21.34 15.86
C SER A 22 5.28 20.63 15.39
N TYR A 23 4.35 21.34 14.76
CA TYR A 23 3.13 20.75 14.17
C TYR A 23 3.32 20.09 12.80
N ASN A 24 4.50 20.21 12.18
CA ASN A 24 4.92 19.35 11.09
C ASN A 24 5.52 18.04 11.61
N ALA A 25 5.00 17.50 12.71
CA ALA A 25 5.21 16.12 13.10
C ALA A 25 4.59 15.27 11.99
N ASN A 26 5.45 14.79 11.11
CA ASN A 26 5.35 13.58 10.33
C ASN A 26 4.01 12.84 10.54
N ALA A 27 2.99 13.22 9.79
CA ALA A 27 2.06 12.25 9.28
C ALA A 27 2.85 11.43 8.23
N GLN A 28 3.92 10.74 8.67
CA GLN A 28 4.32 9.52 8.04
C GLN A 28 3.11 8.62 8.18
N THR A 29 2.28 8.60 7.15
CA THR A 29 1.38 7.50 6.91
C THR A 29 2.31 6.30 6.77
N SER A 30 2.68 5.71 7.92
CA SER A 30 3.26 4.39 7.93
C SER A 30 2.27 3.54 7.14
N TRP A 31 2.69 3.02 6.01
CA TRP A 31 2.04 1.88 5.39
C TRP A 31 1.62 0.95 6.54
N SER A 32 0.35 0.60 6.59
CA SER A 32 -0.29 -0.09 7.72
C SER A 32 0.66 -1.09 8.39
N ASN A 33 0.92 -0.95 9.69
CA ASN A 33 1.73 -1.91 10.46
C ASN A 33 1.11 -3.32 10.49
N ASN A 34 -0.14 -3.45 10.04
CA ASN A 34 -0.91 -4.69 10.05
C ASN A 34 -0.84 -5.45 8.72
N LEU A 35 -0.29 -4.84 7.66
CA LEU A 35 -0.25 -5.43 6.33
C LEU A 35 1.19 -5.60 5.83
N MET A 36 1.41 -6.66 5.09
CA MET A 36 2.68 -7.01 4.45
C MET A 36 2.46 -7.20 2.96
N VAL A 37 3.37 -6.66 2.15
CA VAL A 37 3.39 -6.90 0.70
C VAL A 37 4.28 -8.10 0.40
N ILE A 38 3.78 -9.03 -0.38
CA ILE A 38 4.55 -10.16 -0.88
C ILE A 38 4.53 -10.18 -2.41
N GLY A 39 5.61 -10.63 -3.02
CA GLY A 39 5.73 -10.73 -4.47
C GLY A 39 6.81 -11.71 -4.89
N ASN A 40 6.68 -12.25 -6.10
CA ASN A 40 7.60 -13.23 -6.65
C ASN A 40 8.17 -12.75 -7.98
N ASN A 41 9.50 -12.62 -8.05
CA ASN A 41 10.22 -12.24 -9.27
C ASN A 41 9.71 -10.92 -9.91
N LEU A 42 9.56 -9.88 -9.07
CA LEU A 42 9.12 -8.56 -9.53
C LEU A 42 10.24 -7.72 -10.16
N GLY A 43 11.49 -8.22 -10.18
CA GLY A 43 12.68 -7.45 -10.57
C GLY A 43 13.15 -6.46 -9.50
N THR A 44 12.47 -6.41 -8.37
CA THR A 44 12.83 -5.57 -7.21
C THR A 44 12.33 -6.19 -5.91
N SER A 45 13.02 -5.90 -4.82
CA SER A 45 12.56 -6.24 -3.45
C SER A 45 12.00 -5.02 -2.71
N LYS A 46 11.87 -3.88 -3.39
CA LYS A 46 11.40 -2.62 -2.79
C LYS A 46 10.46 -1.92 -3.76
N LEU A 47 9.34 -1.41 -3.23
CA LEU A 47 8.38 -0.60 -3.97
C LEU A 47 8.06 0.66 -3.17
N THR A 48 7.72 1.76 -3.85
CA THR A 48 7.09 2.88 -3.17
C THR A 48 5.62 2.56 -2.91
N GLN A 49 5.06 3.14 -1.86
CA GLN A 49 3.64 2.98 -1.52
C GLN A 49 2.74 3.37 -2.71
N GLU A 50 3.06 4.46 -3.38
CA GLU A 50 2.29 4.92 -4.55
C GLU A 50 2.37 3.93 -5.71
N TYR A 51 3.57 3.45 -6.06
CA TYR A 51 3.73 2.46 -7.13
C TYR A 51 2.94 1.18 -6.84
N MET A 52 3.01 0.68 -5.61
CA MET A 52 2.26 -0.49 -5.15
C MET A 52 0.74 -0.26 -5.29
N LYS A 53 0.21 0.88 -4.79
CA LYS A 53 -1.22 1.20 -4.92
C LYS A 53 -1.67 1.31 -6.38
N GLN A 54 -0.86 1.92 -7.25
CA GLN A 54 -1.16 2.01 -8.68
C GLN A 54 -1.11 0.63 -9.36
N THR A 55 -0.21 -0.25 -8.92
CA THR A 55 -0.17 -1.64 -9.40
C THR A 55 -1.48 -2.35 -9.09
N PHE A 56 -1.97 -2.28 -7.83
CA PHE A 56 -3.26 -2.89 -7.45
C PHE A 56 -4.47 -2.24 -8.11
N LYS A 57 -4.34 -1.04 -8.66
CA LYS A 57 -5.34 -0.40 -9.53
C LYS A 57 -5.21 -0.77 -11.01
N GLY A 58 -4.37 -1.76 -11.34
CA GLY A 58 -4.23 -2.27 -12.71
C GLY A 58 -3.52 -1.31 -13.68
N LYS A 59 -2.74 -0.35 -13.16
CA LYS A 59 -2.04 0.63 -14.00
C LYS A 59 -0.86 0.03 -14.76
N TYR A 60 -0.25 -0.99 -14.21
CA TYR A 60 0.93 -1.63 -14.79
C TYR A 60 0.61 -3.07 -15.19
N SER A 61 1.00 -3.46 -16.39
CA SER A 61 0.85 -4.81 -16.92
C SER A 61 2.15 -5.62 -16.93
N LEU A 62 3.30 -4.92 -16.82
CA LEU A 62 4.64 -5.52 -16.78
C LEU A 62 5.45 -4.92 -15.65
N TRP A 63 6.29 -5.74 -15.03
CA TRP A 63 7.35 -5.34 -14.13
C TRP A 63 8.57 -4.85 -14.92
N SER A 64 9.52 -4.18 -14.25
CA SER A 64 10.76 -3.66 -14.86
C SER A 64 11.65 -4.75 -15.50
N ASN A 65 11.54 -5.99 -15.03
CA ASN A 65 12.24 -7.16 -15.59
C ASN A 65 11.49 -7.84 -16.73
N GLY A 66 10.38 -7.26 -17.21
CA GLY A 66 9.57 -7.81 -18.31
C GLY A 66 8.56 -8.89 -17.91
N GLN A 67 8.50 -9.29 -16.64
CA GLN A 67 7.50 -10.22 -16.14
C GLN A 67 6.10 -9.58 -16.16
N ALA A 68 5.08 -10.35 -16.55
CA ALA A 68 3.70 -9.90 -16.46
C ALA A 68 3.29 -9.69 -14.99
N VAL A 69 2.58 -8.59 -14.74
CA VAL A 69 2.01 -8.33 -13.41
C VAL A 69 0.80 -9.25 -13.20
N THR A 70 0.87 -10.10 -12.16
CA THR A 70 -0.26 -10.93 -11.73
C THR A 70 -0.75 -10.43 -10.38
N ILE A 71 -1.90 -9.79 -10.37
CA ILE A 71 -2.48 -9.21 -9.16
C ILE A 71 -3.27 -10.27 -8.40
N VAL A 72 -3.01 -10.38 -7.10
CA VAL A 72 -3.69 -11.31 -6.21
C VAL A 72 -4.44 -10.51 -5.16
N LEU A 73 -5.75 -10.74 -5.06
CA LEU A 73 -6.67 -10.01 -4.20
C LEU A 73 -7.35 -10.97 -3.20
N PRO A 74 -7.67 -10.49 -1.99
CA PRO A 74 -8.56 -11.23 -1.12
C PRO A 74 -9.96 -11.27 -1.74
N SER A 75 -10.61 -12.43 -1.71
CA SER A 75 -12.01 -12.56 -2.11
C SER A 75 -12.91 -11.78 -1.15
N SER A 76 -14.13 -11.46 -1.56
CA SER A 76 -15.10 -10.75 -0.70
C SER A 76 -15.47 -11.51 0.57
N LYS A 77 -15.24 -12.82 0.62
CA LYS A 77 -15.47 -13.66 1.79
C LYS A 77 -14.29 -13.70 2.76
N SER A 78 -13.13 -13.21 2.33
CA SER A 78 -11.93 -13.18 3.16
C SER A 78 -12.05 -12.15 4.27
N ALA A 79 -11.67 -12.52 5.50
CA ALA A 79 -11.65 -11.62 6.65
C ALA A 79 -10.74 -10.41 6.45
N GLN A 80 -9.70 -10.50 5.61
CA GLN A 80 -8.78 -9.41 5.29
C GLN A 80 -9.28 -8.45 4.19
N ALA A 81 -10.35 -8.79 3.47
CA ALA A 81 -10.83 -8.01 2.34
C ALA A 81 -11.20 -6.56 2.70
N PRO A 82 -11.88 -6.26 3.84
CA PRO A 82 -12.20 -4.88 4.21
C PRO A 82 -10.97 -4.01 4.44
N GLU A 83 -9.96 -4.53 5.16
CA GLU A 83 -8.74 -3.78 5.43
C GLU A 83 -7.94 -3.55 4.14
N PHE A 84 -7.75 -4.59 3.33
CA PHE A 84 -7.11 -4.47 2.02
C PHE A 84 -7.81 -3.43 1.13
N ALA A 85 -9.11 -3.55 0.93
CA ALA A 85 -9.86 -2.64 0.07
C ALA A 85 -9.75 -1.18 0.52
N ASN A 86 -9.82 -0.93 1.83
CA ASN A 86 -9.71 0.41 2.39
C ASN A 86 -8.28 0.96 2.30
N VAL A 87 -7.27 0.22 2.77
CA VAL A 87 -5.88 0.70 2.90
C VAL A 87 -5.16 0.76 1.56
N VAL A 88 -5.32 -0.29 0.73
CA VAL A 88 -4.61 -0.42 -0.54
C VAL A 88 -5.35 0.27 -1.67
N MET A 89 -6.65 0.04 -1.78
CA MET A 89 -7.46 0.51 -2.89
C MET A 89 -8.16 1.85 -2.60
N GLY A 90 -8.32 2.22 -1.31
CA GLY A 90 -9.06 3.42 -0.89
C GLY A 90 -10.56 3.33 -1.14
N MET A 91 -11.15 2.13 -1.08
CA MET A 91 -12.55 1.90 -1.37
C MET A 91 -13.13 0.75 -0.52
N SER A 92 -14.44 0.53 -0.57
CA SER A 92 -15.09 -0.63 0.05
C SER A 92 -14.81 -1.92 -0.74
N VAL A 93 -15.07 -3.08 -0.13
CA VAL A 93 -14.95 -4.39 -0.80
C VAL A 93 -15.82 -4.45 -2.07
N THR A 94 -17.08 -3.99 -1.97
CA THR A 94 -17.98 -3.92 -3.13
C THR A 94 -17.45 -2.95 -4.21
N GLY A 95 -16.87 -1.82 -3.78
CA GLY A 95 -16.23 -0.87 -4.69
C GLY A 95 -15.06 -1.49 -5.44
N MET A 96 -14.20 -2.22 -4.74
CA MET A 96 -13.08 -2.96 -5.33
C MET A 96 -13.54 -3.99 -6.37
N GLN A 97 -14.59 -4.77 -6.05
CA GLN A 97 -15.15 -5.73 -6.98
C GLN A 97 -15.69 -5.07 -8.25
N LYS A 98 -16.49 -4.01 -8.11
CA LYS A 98 -17.04 -3.26 -9.24
C LYS A 98 -15.93 -2.62 -10.09
N TYR A 99 -14.91 -2.07 -9.43
CA TYR A 99 -13.76 -1.47 -10.08
C TYR A 99 -13.03 -2.48 -10.97
N TRP A 100 -12.66 -3.64 -10.43
CA TRP A 100 -11.96 -4.68 -11.18
C TRP A 100 -12.82 -5.29 -12.28
N LEU A 101 -14.09 -5.52 -12.01
CA LEU A 101 -15.04 -5.99 -13.01
C LEU A 101 -15.08 -5.02 -14.22
N SER A 102 -15.16 -3.71 -13.95
CA SER A 102 -15.15 -2.68 -14.99
C SER A 102 -13.86 -2.69 -15.83
N LEU A 103 -12.68 -2.81 -15.18
CA LEU A 103 -11.39 -2.85 -15.91
C LEU A 103 -11.30 -4.06 -16.85
N VAL A 104 -11.71 -5.23 -16.36
CA VAL A 104 -11.68 -6.48 -17.13
C VAL A 104 -12.63 -6.43 -18.32
N PHE A 105 -13.89 -5.97 -18.11
CA PHE A 105 -14.85 -5.83 -19.21
C PHE A 105 -14.43 -4.80 -20.26
N GLN A 106 -13.70 -3.77 -19.88
CA GLN A 106 -13.13 -2.79 -20.81
C GLN A 106 -11.85 -3.27 -21.51
N GLY A 107 -11.36 -4.48 -21.21
CA GLY A 107 -10.10 -5.00 -21.74
C GLY A 107 -8.86 -4.23 -21.28
N ARG A 108 -8.96 -3.46 -20.18
CA ARG A 108 -7.89 -2.59 -19.66
C ARG A 108 -6.93 -3.29 -18.71
N ALA A 109 -7.34 -4.42 -18.14
CA ALA A 109 -6.50 -5.23 -17.26
C ALA A 109 -6.88 -6.71 -17.35
N ASN A 110 -5.91 -7.58 -17.07
CA ASN A 110 -6.18 -9.00 -16.86
C ASN A 110 -6.93 -9.21 -15.53
N PRO A 111 -7.81 -10.22 -15.45
CA PRO A 111 -8.49 -10.55 -14.22
C PRO A 111 -7.51 -10.85 -13.09
N PRO A 112 -7.67 -10.28 -11.90
CA PRO A 112 -6.88 -10.68 -10.73
C PRO A 112 -7.27 -12.08 -10.26
N ALA A 113 -6.33 -12.76 -9.59
CA ALA A 113 -6.63 -13.99 -8.86
C ALA A 113 -7.23 -13.66 -7.50
N PHE A 114 -8.27 -14.40 -7.07
CA PHE A 114 -8.95 -14.17 -5.78
C PHE A 114 -8.84 -15.39 -4.87
N PHE A 115 -8.47 -15.17 -3.60
CA PHE A 115 -8.37 -16.22 -2.59
C PHE A 115 -9.03 -15.80 -1.28
N GLU A 116 -9.54 -16.78 -0.53
CA GLU A 116 -10.20 -16.56 0.77
C GLU A 116 -9.20 -16.49 1.92
N THR A 117 -8.09 -17.25 1.84
CA THR A 117 -7.12 -17.33 2.93
C THR A 117 -5.76 -16.75 2.55
N SER A 118 -5.05 -16.18 3.54
CA SER A 118 -3.68 -15.70 3.35
C SER A 118 -2.73 -16.84 2.97
N SER A 119 -2.95 -18.05 3.50
CA SER A 119 -2.13 -19.22 3.16
C SER A 119 -2.20 -19.58 1.68
N ASP A 120 -3.38 -19.53 1.08
CA ASP A 120 -3.53 -19.80 -0.36
C ASP A 120 -2.95 -18.68 -1.22
N ILE A 121 -3.06 -17.42 -0.75
CA ILE A 121 -2.38 -16.28 -1.38
C ILE A 121 -0.86 -16.50 -1.39
N VAL A 122 -0.27 -16.87 -0.25
CA VAL A 122 1.19 -17.13 -0.14
C VAL A 122 1.61 -18.24 -1.09
N LYS A 123 0.90 -19.37 -1.12
CA LYS A 123 1.19 -20.50 -2.02
C LYS A 123 1.12 -20.09 -3.48
N PHE A 124 0.09 -19.35 -3.87
CA PHE A 124 -0.08 -18.88 -5.25
C PHE A 124 1.04 -17.92 -5.65
N VAL A 125 1.36 -16.93 -4.81
CA VAL A 125 2.46 -15.98 -5.06
C VAL A 125 3.79 -16.72 -5.16
N ALA A 126 4.07 -17.68 -4.28
CA ALA A 126 5.31 -18.45 -4.31
C ALA A 126 5.50 -19.25 -5.62
N SER A 127 4.40 -19.71 -6.22
CA SER A 127 4.43 -20.51 -7.45
C SER A 127 4.25 -19.70 -8.74
N THR A 128 3.97 -18.39 -8.66
CA THR A 128 3.61 -17.56 -9.82
C THR A 128 4.57 -16.39 -9.98
N SER A 129 5.43 -16.44 -10.99
CA SER A 129 6.35 -15.35 -11.33
C SER A 129 5.57 -14.09 -11.71
N GLY A 130 5.98 -12.93 -11.18
CA GLY A 130 5.30 -11.65 -11.40
C GLY A 130 4.07 -11.42 -10.52
N ALA A 131 3.72 -12.38 -9.64
CA ALA A 131 2.59 -12.21 -8.73
C ALA A 131 2.91 -11.26 -7.57
N ILE A 132 1.93 -10.44 -7.20
CA ILE A 132 1.97 -9.53 -6.05
C ILE A 132 0.67 -9.64 -5.25
N ALA A 133 0.79 -9.61 -3.92
CA ALA A 133 -0.32 -9.61 -2.99
C ALA A 133 -0.02 -8.76 -1.76
N VAL A 134 -1.07 -8.41 -1.03
CA VAL A 134 -0.99 -7.84 0.32
C VAL A 134 -1.74 -8.76 1.27
N ILE A 135 -1.10 -9.13 2.37
CA ILE A 135 -1.61 -10.05 3.39
C ILE A 135 -1.43 -9.44 4.78
N PRO A 136 -2.12 -9.95 5.82
CA PRO A 136 -1.85 -9.55 7.20
C PRO A 136 -0.38 -9.80 7.60
N ALA A 137 0.23 -8.85 8.29
CA ALA A 137 1.64 -8.93 8.71
C ALA A 137 1.93 -10.10 9.67
N ASN A 138 0.91 -10.60 10.37
CA ASN A 138 0.98 -11.75 11.26
C ASN A 138 0.70 -13.09 10.57
N THR A 139 0.64 -13.13 9.22
CA THR A 139 0.47 -14.39 8.48
C THR A 139 1.67 -15.30 8.75
N PRO A 140 1.45 -16.55 9.23
CA PRO A 140 2.55 -17.47 9.52
C PRO A 140 3.21 -17.99 8.23
N ASP A 141 4.45 -18.49 8.39
CA ASP A 141 5.19 -19.26 7.39
C ASP A 141 5.38 -18.55 6.02
N VAL A 142 5.44 -17.22 6.01
CA VAL A 142 5.73 -16.45 4.80
C VAL A 142 7.24 -16.52 4.50
N PRO A 143 7.64 -17.06 3.34
CA PRO A 143 9.05 -17.10 2.97
C PRO A 143 9.64 -15.69 2.83
N ASN A 144 10.81 -15.45 3.44
CA ASN A 144 11.45 -14.14 3.43
C ASN A 144 11.75 -13.59 2.03
N TYR A 145 12.01 -14.45 1.05
CA TYR A 145 12.29 -14.04 -0.33
C TYR A 145 11.08 -13.45 -1.06
N LEU A 146 9.87 -13.68 -0.54
CA LEU A 146 8.64 -13.07 -1.08
C LEU A 146 8.37 -11.68 -0.52
N ILE A 147 8.99 -11.28 0.60
CA ILE A 147 8.66 -10.03 1.28
C ILE A 147 9.19 -8.84 0.50
N ILE A 148 8.28 -7.93 0.13
CA ILE A 148 8.58 -6.68 -0.56
C ILE A 148 8.57 -5.53 0.44
N LYS A 149 9.67 -4.79 0.53
CA LYS A 149 9.77 -3.61 1.40
C LYS A 149 9.06 -2.43 0.77
N ILE A 150 8.16 -1.80 1.52
CA ILE A 150 7.49 -0.57 1.08
C ILE A 150 8.28 0.63 1.61
N GLN A 151 8.58 1.54 0.68
CA GLN A 151 9.26 2.81 0.94
C GLN A 151 8.22 3.95 0.79
N ASN A 152 8.36 4.97 1.64
CA ASN A 152 7.58 6.20 1.54
C ASN A 152 8.13 7.10 0.44
#